data_e50ac5658d564de0bcec6a681b3dfaf5
#
_entry.id   e50ac5658d564de0bcec6a681b3dfaf5
#
_cell.length_a   1.000
_cell.length_b   1.000
_cell.length_c   1.000
_cell.angle_alpha   90.00
_cell.angle_beta   90.00
_cell.angle_gamma   90.00
#
_symmetry.space_group_name_H-M   'P 1'
#
loop_
_entity.id
_entity.type
_entity.pdbx_description
1 polymer ?
#
loop_
_entity_poly.entity_id
_entity_poly.type
_entity_poly.pdbx_seq_one_letter_code
_entity_poly.pdbx_strand_id
1 'polypeptide(L)'
;MKRELDYIYIDNCIGCNQDWLPEFDMNRGGCAAVTACDLCMYLARLDKFEDLFKFKNLSRENFIKFAGVMKPYLTPRYHGIDYLEIYLCGLGDYWRSVNYNIRRLEGLAGSASFNFALEAVKSQIDLNLPIPYLMLNHADSKFEDFEWHWFMLAGYDELDDNILVKAVTYGEAAWLDFKALWNTGCERRGGLIKVLNNF
;
A
#
# COMPACT_ATOMS: atom_id res chain seq x y z
N MET A 1 22.37 -4.20 -3.08
CA MET A 1 21.61 -5.50 -3.17
C MET A 1 20.18 -5.17 -3.55
N LYS A 2 19.66 -5.75 -4.65
CA LYS A 2 18.31 -5.48 -5.14
C LYS A 2 17.36 -6.64 -4.81
N ARG A 3 16.17 -6.32 -4.29
CA ARG A 3 15.09 -7.26 -4.04
C ARG A 3 13.76 -6.67 -4.46
N GLU A 4 13.02 -7.40 -5.29
CA GLU A 4 11.68 -7.03 -5.75
C GLU A 4 10.72 -8.19 -5.49
N LEU A 5 9.49 -7.83 -5.12
CA LEU A 5 8.42 -8.82 -4.99
C LEU A 5 7.94 -9.26 -6.39
N ASP A 6 7.55 -10.53 -6.51
CA ASP A 6 6.72 -10.98 -7.61
C ASP A 6 5.31 -10.40 -7.42
N TYR A 7 5.16 -9.13 -7.83
CA TYR A 7 3.96 -8.35 -7.56
C TYR A 7 2.80 -8.76 -8.48
N ILE A 8 1.60 -8.28 -8.18
CA ILE A 8 0.42 -8.56 -8.99
C ILE A 8 0.40 -7.70 -10.26
N TYR A 9 -0.12 -8.27 -11.32
CA TYR A 9 -0.39 -7.57 -12.57
C TYR A 9 -1.87 -7.71 -12.92
N ILE A 10 -2.48 -6.60 -13.34
CA ILE A 10 -3.83 -6.54 -13.88
C ILE A 10 -3.73 -6.04 -15.30
N ASP A 11 -4.08 -6.90 -16.26
CA ASP A 11 -3.79 -6.70 -17.67
C ASP A 11 -2.27 -6.45 -17.88
N ASN A 12 -1.86 -5.30 -18.35
CA ASN A 12 -0.44 -4.94 -18.51
C ASN A 12 0.06 -3.95 -17.45
N CYS A 13 -0.75 -3.67 -16.42
CA CYS A 13 -0.43 -2.72 -15.37
C CYS A 13 0.05 -3.44 -14.11
N ILE A 14 1.07 -2.89 -13.44
CA ILE A 14 1.53 -3.39 -12.15
C ILE A 14 0.65 -2.82 -11.03
N GLY A 15 -0.03 -3.70 -10.27
CA GLY A 15 -0.99 -3.30 -9.25
C GLY A 15 -2.28 -2.72 -9.80
N CYS A 16 -3.07 -2.15 -8.90
CA CYS A 16 -4.34 -1.51 -9.22
C CYS A 16 -4.16 -0.05 -9.66
N ASN A 17 -5.18 0.47 -10.35
CA ASN A 17 -5.23 1.88 -10.72
C ASN A 17 -6.55 2.50 -10.27
N GLN A 18 -6.45 3.57 -9.48
CA GLN A 18 -7.59 4.32 -8.94
C GLN A 18 -8.46 4.94 -10.05
N ASP A 19 -7.87 5.34 -11.18
CA ASP A 19 -8.58 5.93 -12.31
C ASP A 19 -9.54 4.97 -13.01
N TRP A 20 -9.42 3.67 -12.74
CA TRP A 20 -10.37 2.67 -13.27
C TRP A 20 -11.72 2.67 -12.53
N LEU A 21 -11.79 3.29 -11.35
CA LEU A 21 -12.99 3.28 -10.52
C LEU A 21 -14.04 4.24 -11.09
N PRO A 22 -15.28 3.76 -11.36
CA PRO A 22 -16.31 4.58 -11.98
C PRO A 22 -16.97 5.55 -11.00
N GLU A 23 -16.92 5.28 -9.69
CA GLU A 23 -17.53 6.10 -8.68
C GLU A 23 -16.65 7.32 -8.36
N PHE A 24 -17.23 8.51 -8.41
CA PHE A 24 -16.51 9.78 -8.29
C PHE A 24 -15.68 9.90 -7.01
N ASP A 25 -16.23 9.53 -5.86
CA ASP A 25 -15.54 9.60 -4.57
C ASP A 25 -14.36 8.61 -4.49
N MET A 26 -14.55 7.39 -5.01
CA MET A 26 -13.49 6.37 -5.09
C MET A 26 -12.41 6.74 -6.10
N ASN A 27 -12.80 7.29 -7.25
CA ASN A 27 -11.86 7.78 -8.26
C ASN A 27 -10.97 8.92 -7.74
N ARG A 28 -11.51 9.82 -6.89
CA ARG A 28 -10.75 10.97 -6.40
C ARG A 28 -10.05 10.77 -5.05
N GLY A 29 -10.57 9.94 -4.18
CA GLY A 29 -10.07 9.78 -2.82
C GLY A 29 -9.91 8.32 -2.36
N GLY A 30 -10.04 7.35 -3.26
CA GLY A 30 -10.02 5.93 -2.96
C GLY A 30 -8.65 5.26 -2.83
N CYS A 31 -7.54 6.00 -2.85
CA CYS A 31 -6.19 5.45 -2.85
C CYS A 31 -5.94 4.44 -1.70
N ALA A 32 -6.48 4.69 -0.51
CA ALA A 32 -6.39 3.76 0.61
C ALA A 32 -7.13 2.44 0.34
N ALA A 33 -8.34 2.51 -0.22
CA ALA A 33 -9.10 1.31 -0.61
C ALA A 33 -8.41 0.56 -1.74
N VAL A 34 -7.80 1.27 -2.69
CA VAL A 34 -7.03 0.68 -3.81
C VAL A 34 -5.81 -0.08 -3.29
N THR A 35 -5.00 0.52 -2.40
CA THR A 35 -3.84 -0.17 -1.81
C THR A 35 -4.26 -1.34 -0.92
N ALA A 36 -5.40 -1.26 -0.24
CA ALA A 36 -5.95 -2.38 0.51
C ALA A 36 -6.40 -3.52 -0.41
N CYS A 37 -6.98 -3.21 -1.58
CA CYS A 37 -7.27 -4.22 -2.61
C CYS A 37 -6.00 -4.88 -3.13
N ASP A 38 -4.96 -4.10 -3.46
CA ASP A 38 -3.65 -4.61 -3.88
C ASP A 38 -3.09 -5.59 -2.85
N LEU A 39 -3.05 -5.17 -1.58
CA LEU A 39 -2.56 -6.00 -0.49
C LEU A 39 -3.36 -7.30 -0.34
N CYS A 40 -4.69 -7.23 -0.36
CA CYS A 40 -5.55 -8.40 -0.23
C CYS A 40 -5.39 -9.38 -1.41
N MET A 41 -5.33 -8.89 -2.64
CA MET A 41 -5.09 -9.72 -3.83
C MET A 41 -3.72 -10.39 -3.78
N TYR A 42 -2.69 -9.65 -3.33
CA TYR A 42 -1.35 -10.20 -3.16
C TYR A 42 -1.32 -11.29 -2.09
N LEU A 43 -1.88 -11.02 -0.90
CA LEU A 43 -1.91 -11.97 0.22
C LEU A 43 -2.81 -13.19 -0.06
N ALA A 44 -3.91 -13.03 -0.79
CA ALA A 44 -4.76 -14.15 -1.22
C ALA A 44 -3.94 -15.20 -1.99
N ARG A 45 -3.04 -14.73 -2.88
CA ARG A 45 -2.11 -15.58 -3.62
C ARG A 45 -1.01 -16.15 -2.72
N LEU A 46 -0.36 -15.31 -1.91
CA LEU A 46 0.78 -15.67 -1.07
C LEU A 46 0.38 -16.70 0.00
N ASP A 47 -0.69 -16.43 0.72
CA ASP A 47 -1.16 -17.25 1.85
C ASP A 47 -2.14 -18.36 1.42
N LYS A 48 -2.47 -18.44 0.11
CA LYS A 48 -3.44 -19.39 -0.46
C LYS A 48 -4.81 -19.32 0.23
N PHE A 49 -5.25 -18.11 0.53
CA PHE A 49 -6.51 -17.84 1.21
C PHE A 49 -7.49 -17.13 0.25
N GLU A 50 -8.27 -17.94 -0.48
CA GLU A 50 -9.14 -17.45 -1.56
C GLU A 50 -10.24 -16.49 -1.08
N ASP A 51 -10.72 -16.64 0.16
CA ASP A 51 -11.76 -15.77 0.71
C ASP A 51 -11.32 -14.32 0.88
N LEU A 52 -10.02 -14.02 0.90
CA LEU A 52 -9.50 -12.67 0.96
C LEU A 52 -9.71 -11.90 -0.37
N PHE A 53 -9.82 -12.64 -1.49
CA PHE A 53 -10.18 -12.12 -2.80
C PHE A 53 -10.99 -13.18 -3.56
N LYS A 54 -12.32 -13.11 -3.46
CA LYS A 54 -13.25 -14.14 -3.96
C LYS A 54 -13.47 -14.17 -5.47
N PHE A 55 -12.62 -13.55 -6.26
CA PHE A 55 -12.73 -13.51 -7.71
C PHE A 55 -11.71 -14.47 -8.35
N LYS A 56 -12.13 -15.13 -9.44
CA LYS A 56 -11.34 -16.22 -10.05
C LYS A 56 -9.99 -15.77 -10.64
N ASN A 57 -9.91 -14.53 -11.10
CA ASN A 57 -8.73 -14.01 -11.79
C ASN A 57 -8.49 -12.53 -11.46
N LEU A 58 -7.25 -12.11 -11.61
CA LEU A 58 -6.86 -10.71 -11.56
C LEU A 58 -7.23 -10.06 -12.90
N SER A 59 -8.26 -9.21 -12.88
CA SER A 59 -8.69 -8.43 -14.03
C SER A 59 -9.20 -7.08 -13.55
N ARG A 60 -9.18 -6.07 -14.43
CA ARG A 60 -9.73 -4.74 -14.15
C ARG A 60 -11.19 -4.80 -13.68
N GLU A 61 -12.01 -5.63 -14.32
CA GLU A 61 -13.42 -5.79 -13.93
C GLU A 61 -13.57 -6.33 -12.51
N ASN A 62 -12.81 -7.37 -12.15
CA ASN A 62 -12.84 -7.97 -10.82
C ASN A 62 -12.23 -7.04 -9.76
N PHE A 63 -11.21 -6.27 -10.10
CA PHE A 63 -10.69 -5.22 -9.21
C PHE A 63 -11.77 -4.17 -8.92
N ILE A 64 -12.48 -3.65 -9.92
CA ILE A 64 -13.55 -2.65 -9.72
C ILE A 64 -14.64 -3.20 -8.78
N LYS A 65 -15.07 -4.45 -8.99
CA LYS A 65 -16.02 -5.11 -8.07
C LYS A 65 -15.46 -5.24 -6.66
N PHE A 66 -14.20 -5.61 -6.53
CA PHE A 66 -13.55 -5.76 -5.24
C PHE A 66 -13.35 -4.42 -4.51
N ALA A 67 -13.02 -3.36 -5.25
CA ALA A 67 -12.97 -2.01 -4.70
C ALA A 67 -14.33 -1.56 -4.14
N GLY A 68 -15.43 -1.95 -4.79
CA GLY A 68 -16.79 -1.77 -4.25
C GLY A 68 -17.03 -2.54 -2.95
N VAL A 69 -16.46 -3.75 -2.80
CA VAL A 69 -16.51 -4.50 -1.52
C VAL A 69 -15.66 -3.82 -0.45
N MET A 70 -14.50 -3.26 -0.81
CA MET A 70 -13.59 -2.58 0.13
C MET A 70 -14.10 -1.20 0.56
N LYS A 71 -14.87 -0.51 -0.27
CA LYS A 71 -15.36 0.85 -0.03
C LYS A 71 -16.01 1.07 1.34
N PRO A 72 -16.91 0.22 1.87
CA PRO A 72 -17.51 0.41 3.20
C PRO A 72 -16.49 0.41 4.34
N TYR A 73 -15.38 -0.29 4.19
CA TYR A 73 -14.31 -0.40 5.20
C TYR A 73 -13.32 0.78 5.13
N LEU A 74 -13.09 1.31 3.93
CA LEU A 74 -12.15 2.39 3.66
C LEU A 74 -12.82 3.47 2.81
N THR A 75 -13.98 3.97 3.27
CA THR A 75 -14.74 5.02 2.59
C THR A 75 -13.91 6.30 2.45
N PRO A 76 -13.75 6.84 1.23
CA PRO A 76 -13.06 8.09 1.02
C PRO A 76 -13.66 9.23 1.86
N ARG A 77 -12.81 10.06 2.44
CA ARG A 77 -13.17 11.26 3.20
C ARG A 77 -12.81 12.51 2.39
N TYR A 78 -13.21 13.68 2.85
CA TYR A 78 -12.94 14.96 2.16
C TYR A 78 -11.43 15.16 1.85
N HIS A 79 -10.55 14.77 2.78
CA HIS A 79 -9.09 14.80 2.61
C HIS A 79 -8.48 13.40 2.36
N GLY A 80 -9.27 12.43 1.89
CA GLY A 80 -8.86 11.03 1.82
C GLY A 80 -8.76 10.39 3.21
N ILE A 81 -8.12 9.22 3.28
CA ILE A 81 -7.75 8.56 4.54
C ILE A 81 -6.33 9.00 4.89
N ASP A 82 -6.20 9.89 5.86
CA ASP A 82 -4.98 10.61 6.21
C ASP A 82 -4.37 10.19 7.58
N TYR A 83 -4.91 9.11 8.17
CA TYR A 83 -4.41 8.48 9.38
C TYR A 83 -4.21 6.98 9.19
N LEU A 84 -3.09 6.46 9.72
CA LEU A 84 -2.77 5.03 9.68
C LEU A 84 -3.83 4.19 10.41
N GLU A 85 -4.34 4.68 11.53
CA GLU A 85 -5.34 4.02 12.36
C GLU A 85 -6.64 3.76 11.61
N ILE A 86 -7.06 4.67 10.73
CA ILE A 86 -8.26 4.49 9.92
C ILE A 86 -8.05 3.34 8.93
N TYR A 87 -6.88 3.30 8.30
CA TYR A 87 -6.52 2.20 7.40
C TYR A 87 -6.45 0.86 8.14
N LEU A 88 -5.76 0.84 9.29
CA LEU A 88 -5.61 -0.35 10.14
C LEU A 88 -6.98 -0.89 10.58
N CYS A 89 -7.86 -0.02 11.07
CA CYS A 89 -9.21 -0.40 11.50
C CYS A 89 -10.02 -0.92 10.32
N GLY A 90 -10.10 -0.18 9.22
CA GLY A 90 -10.92 -0.54 8.07
C GLY A 90 -10.48 -1.85 7.43
N LEU A 91 -9.20 -2.00 7.12
CA LEU A 91 -8.68 -3.24 6.55
C LEU A 91 -8.77 -4.42 7.53
N GLY A 92 -8.54 -4.17 8.83
CA GLY A 92 -8.71 -5.17 9.87
C GLY A 92 -10.17 -5.64 10.00
N ASP A 93 -11.14 -4.74 9.85
CA ASP A 93 -12.58 -5.08 9.82
C ASP A 93 -12.93 -5.95 8.61
N TYR A 94 -12.39 -5.61 7.44
CA TYR A 94 -12.53 -6.45 6.26
C TYR A 94 -11.94 -7.85 6.50
N TRP A 95 -10.71 -7.96 6.99
CA TRP A 95 -10.08 -9.25 7.30
C TRP A 95 -10.90 -10.10 8.28
N ARG A 96 -11.46 -9.46 9.32
CA ARG A 96 -12.36 -10.14 10.26
C ARG A 96 -13.63 -10.64 9.58
N SER A 97 -14.21 -9.87 8.66
CA SER A 97 -15.45 -10.23 7.97
C SER A 97 -15.31 -11.46 7.07
N VAL A 98 -14.09 -11.74 6.61
CA VAL A 98 -13.77 -12.92 5.80
C VAL A 98 -13.00 -14.00 6.57
N ASN A 99 -12.90 -13.86 7.89
CA ASN A 99 -12.17 -14.77 8.79
C ASN A 99 -10.67 -14.94 8.44
N TYR A 100 -10.04 -13.90 7.87
CA TYR A 100 -8.62 -13.92 7.60
C TYR A 100 -7.83 -13.57 8.86
N ASN A 101 -7.20 -14.58 9.47
CA ASN A 101 -6.47 -14.48 10.74
C ASN A 101 -5.00 -14.95 10.63
N ILE A 102 -4.49 -15.13 9.42
CA ILE A 102 -3.09 -15.54 9.18
C ILE A 102 -2.13 -14.40 9.51
N ARG A 103 -2.57 -13.16 9.25
CA ARG A 103 -1.76 -11.95 9.40
C ARG A 103 -2.43 -10.94 10.32
N ARG A 104 -1.62 -10.03 10.85
CA ARG A 104 -2.07 -8.81 11.54
C ARG A 104 -1.36 -7.58 10.98
N LEU A 105 -1.95 -6.43 11.18
CA LEU A 105 -1.45 -5.15 10.70
C LEU A 105 -0.84 -4.34 11.85
N GLU A 106 0.23 -3.62 11.57
CA GLU A 106 0.88 -2.71 12.51
C GLU A 106 1.34 -1.45 11.79
N GLY A 107 0.96 -0.27 12.31
CA GLY A 107 1.38 1.01 11.75
C GLY A 107 2.75 1.43 12.25
N LEU A 108 3.53 2.06 11.37
CA LEU A 108 4.75 2.77 11.70
C LEU A 108 4.60 4.22 11.26
N ALA A 109 4.50 5.14 12.23
CA ALA A 109 4.33 6.56 11.97
C ALA A 109 5.55 7.17 11.26
N GLY A 110 5.34 8.11 10.35
CA GLY A 110 6.39 8.81 9.62
C GLY A 110 7.33 9.67 10.49
N SER A 111 7.01 9.80 11.78
CA SER A 111 7.90 10.41 12.80
C SER A 111 8.99 9.46 13.32
N ALA A 112 8.91 8.16 13.04
CA ALA A 112 9.96 7.21 13.40
C ALA A 112 11.28 7.52 12.69
N SER A 113 12.39 7.08 13.27
CA SER A 113 13.71 7.32 12.67
C SER A 113 13.84 6.62 11.32
N PHE A 114 14.63 7.20 10.41
CA PHE A 114 14.91 6.61 9.11
C PHE A 114 15.43 5.17 9.20
N ASN A 115 16.36 4.92 10.13
CA ASN A 115 16.93 3.57 10.28
C ASN A 115 15.87 2.54 10.68
N PHE A 116 14.92 2.93 11.52
CA PHE A 116 13.83 2.04 11.93
C PHE A 116 12.86 1.78 10.77
N ALA A 117 12.56 2.80 10.00
CA ALA A 117 11.73 2.66 8.79
C ALA A 117 12.41 1.80 7.71
N LEU A 118 13.72 1.99 7.51
CA LEU A 118 14.51 1.20 6.58
C LEU A 118 14.52 -0.29 6.96
N GLU A 119 14.76 -0.59 8.23
CA GLU A 119 14.72 -1.96 8.74
C GLU A 119 13.31 -2.58 8.53
N ALA A 120 12.26 -1.82 8.81
CA ALA A 120 10.90 -2.26 8.56
C ALA A 120 10.64 -2.57 7.08
N VAL A 121 11.06 -1.69 6.17
CA VAL A 121 10.90 -1.93 4.72
C VAL A 121 11.68 -3.16 4.27
N LYS A 122 12.95 -3.27 4.62
CA LYS A 122 13.78 -4.42 4.23
C LYS A 122 13.21 -5.73 4.75
N SER A 123 12.88 -5.78 6.05
CA SER A 123 12.33 -6.99 6.67
C SER A 123 11.00 -7.44 6.04
N GLN A 124 10.11 -6.51 5.69
CA GLN A 124 8.85 -6.84 5.03
C GLN A 124 9.10 -7.42 3.62
N ILE A 125 9.90 -6.73 2.81
CA ILE A 125 10.22 -7.19 1.45
C ILE A 125 10.96 -8.53 1.48
N ASP A 126 11.85 -8.74 2.45
CA ASP A 126 12.57 -10.01 2.65
C ASP A 126 11.64 -11.16 3.03
N LEU A 127 10.53 -10.88 3.68
CA LEU A 127 9.46 -11.83 3.97
C LEU A 127 8.44 -11.98 2.81
N ASN A 128 8.70 -11.40 1.66
CA ASN A 128 7.77 -11.31 0.52
C ASN A 128 6.45 -10.60 0.85
N LEU A 129 6.48 -9.55 1.66
CA LEU A 129 5.30 -8.79 2.06
C LEU A 129 5.39 -7.36 1.50
N PRO A 130 4.41 -6.92 0.71
CA PRO A 130 4.32 -5.55 0.23
C PRO A 130 3.84 -4.62 1.36
N ILE A 131 4.15 -3.33 1.23
CA ILE A 131 3.96 -2.36 2.29
C ILE A 131 3.05 -1.23 1.81
N PRO A 132 1.83 -1.08 2.35
CA PRO A 132 1.07 0.15 2.17
C PRO A 132 1.81 1.34 2.80
N TYR A 133 1.99 2.39 2.02
CA TYR A 133 2.68 3.60 2.43
C TYR A 133 1.76 4.81 2.24
N LEU A 134 1.63 5.63 3.26
CA LEU A 134 0.95 6.92 3.21
C LEU A 134 1.98 8.03 3.20
N MET A 135 1.92 8.91 2.21
CA MET A 135 2.58 10.20 2.27
C MET A 135 1.55 11.32 2.37
N LEU A 136 1.76 12.26 3.27
CA LEU A 136 0.91 13.46 3.42
C LEU A 136 1.58 14.66 2.78
N ASN A 137 2.48 15.34 3.50
CA ASN A 137 3.14 16.53 2.98
C ASN A 137 4.63 16.27 2.76
N HIS A 138 5.18 16.85 1.70
CA HIS A 138 6.59 16.78 1.40
C HIS A 138 7.16 18.15 1.00
N ALA A 139 8.34 18.52 1.55
CA ALA A 139 8.98 19.81 1.23
C ALA A 139 9.68 19.83 -0.14
N ASP A 140 10.02 18.67 -0.70
CA ASP A 140 10.66 18.54 -2.01
C ASP A 140 9.58 18.26 -3.09
N SER A 141 9.41 19.20 -4.02
CA SER A 141 8.38 19.14 -5.07
C SER A 141 8.49 17.94 -6.02
N LYS A 142 9.62 17.24 -6.06
CA LYS A 142 9.72 16.00 -6.85
C LYS A 142 8.81 14.87 -6.34
N PHE A 143 8.25 15.00 -5.14
CA PHE A 143 7.30 14.07 -4.55
C PHE A 143 5.86 14.57 -4.58
N GLU A 144 5.55 15.70 -5.24
CA GLU A 144 4.20 16.29 -5.25
C GLU A 144 3.11 15.32 -5.75
N ASP A 145 3.41 14.45 -6.71
CA ASP A 145 2.48 13.44 -7.23
C ASP A 145 2.17 12.32 -6.20
N PHE A 146 2.94 12.24 -5.14
CA PHE A 146 2.75 11.28 -4.06
C PHE A 146 2.13 11.89 -2.80
N GLU A 147 1.91 13.20 -2.75
CA GLU A 147 1.31 13.85 -1.59
C GLU A 147 -0.17 13.49 -1.42
N TRP A 148 -0.60 13.38 -0.16
CA TRP A 148 -1.95 12.98 0.22
C TRP A 148 -2.39 11.66 -0.42
N HIS A 149 -1.43 10.74 -0.54
CA HIS A 149 -1.61 9.54 -1.33
C HIS A 149 -1.14 8.28 -0.61
N TRP A 150 -1.91 7.20 -0.82
CA TRP A 150 -1.53 5.85 -0.46
C TRP A 150 -1.00 5.12 -1.69
N PHE A 151 0.15 4.47 -1.54
CA PHE A 151 0.75 3.62 -2.55
C PHE A 151 1.46 2.42 -1.92
N MET A 152 1.89 1.46 -2.73
CA MET A 152 2.54 0.25 -2.24
C MET A 152 4.05 0.35 -2.42
N LEU A 153 4.82 -0.15 -1.44
CA LEU A 153 6.23 -0.45 -1.64
C LEU A 153 6.37 -1.94 -1.94
N ALA A 154 7.00 -2.28 -3.07
CA ALA A 154 7.10 -3.64 -3.61
C ALA A 154 8.54 -4.08 -3.87
N GLY A 155 9.54 -3.38 -3.35
CA GLY A 155 10.94 -3.72 -3.51
C GLY A 155 11.86 -2.69 -2.92
N TYR A 156 13.14 -3.06 -2.77
CA TYR A 156 14.22 -2.13 -2.45
C TYR A 156 15.48 -2.46 -3.26
N ASP A 157 16.34 -1.46 -3.46
CA ASP A 157 17.67 -1.61 -4.03
C ASP A 157 18.70 -0.82 -3.22
N GLU A 158 19.68 -1.53 -2.66
CA GLU A 158 20.80 -0.93 -1.94
C GLU A 158 21.93 -0.66 -2.95
N LEU A 159 22.11 0.60 -3.23
CA LEU A 159 23.24 1.15 -3.96
C LEU A 159 24.23 1.72 -2.95
N ASP A 160 25.52 1.76 -3.25
CA ASP A 160 26.63 2.05 -2.32
C ASP A 160 26.27 3.03 -1.17
N ASP A 161 25.82 4.25 -1.48
CA ASP A 161 25.47 5.27 -0.50
C ASP A 161 23.96 5.63 -0.47
N ASN A 162 23.13 4.89 -1.20
CA ASN A 162 21.71 5.21 -1.35
C ASN A 162 20.83 3.95 -1.31
N ILE A 163 19.59 4.14 -0.90
CA ILE A 163 18.57 3.09 -0.90
C ILE A 163 17.36 3.57 -1.66
N LEU A 164 17.05 2.84 -2.73
CA LEU A 164 15.83 3.05 -3.49
C LEU A 164 14.75 2.09 -3.03
N VAL A 165 13.50 2.54 -3.06
CA VAL A 165 12.31 1.70 -2.90
C VAL A 165 11.47 1.72 -4.16
N LYS A 166 10.86 0.60 -4.50
CA LYS A 166 9.94 0.47 -5.62
C LYS A 166 8.53 0.83 -5.16
N ALA A 167 8.09 2.03 -5.51
CA ALA A 167 6.72 2.48 -5.32
C ALA A 167 5.83 1.98 -6.46
N VAL A 168 4.62 1.49 -6.12
CA VAL A 168 3.61 1.03 -7.08
C VAL A 168 2.33 1.79 -6.83
N THR A 169 1.84 2.49 -7.84
CA THR A 169 0.59 3.25 -7.82
C THR A 169 0.11 3.54 -9.25
N TYR A 170 -1.19 3.77 -9.44
CA TYR A 170 -1.82 4.08 -10.73
C TYR A 170 -1.49 3.08 -11.85
N GLY A 171 -1.21 1.80 -11.50
CA GLY A 171 -0.86 0.77 -12.47
C GLY A 171 0.58 0.83 -12.99
N GLU A 172 1.42 1.65 -12.39
CA GLU A 172 2.81 1.90 -12.73
C GLU A 172 3.75 1.69 -11.54
N ALA A 173 5.05 1.66 -11.78
CA ALA A 173 6.06 1.57 -10.74
C ALA A 173 7.20 2.55 -10.98
N ALA A 174 7.69 3.17 -9.90
CA ALA A 174 8.85 4.05 -9.90
C ALA A 174 9.82 3.67 -8.79
N TRP A 175 11.12 3.87 -9.02
CA TRP A 175 12.15 3.75 -8.00
C TRP A 175 12.44 5.11 -7.38
N LEU A 176 12.22 5.23 -6.07
CA LEU A 176 12.35 6.46 -5.30
C LEU A 176 13.45 6.35 -4.27
N ASP A 177 14.21 7.42 -4.04
CA ASP A 177 15.15 7.54 -2.94
C ASP A 177 14.40 7.44 -1.61
N PHE A 178 14.61 6.36 -0.86
CA PHE A 178 13.85 6.11 0.36
C PHE A 178 14.19 7.09 1.48
N LYS A 179 15.44 7.55 1.56
CA LYS A 179 15.84 8.53 2.57
C LYS A 179 15.15 9.88 2.34
N ALA A 180 15.08 10.31 1.09
CA ALA A 180 14.36 11.51 0.72
C ALA A 180 12.86 11.33 0.93
N LEU A 181 12.26 10.24 0.47
CA LEU A 181 10.85 9.91 0.64
C LEU A 181 10.39 9.90 2.11
N TRP A 182 11.21 9.34 3.02
CA TRP A 182 10.89 9.25 4.45
C TRP A 182 11.06 10.58 5.18
N ASN A 183 12.11 11.33 4.84
CA ASN A 183 12.44 12.62 5.47
C ASN A 183 11.73 13.77 4.76
N THR A 184 10.43 13.81 4.84
CA THR A 184 9.58 14.76 4.09
C THR A 184 9.85 16.24 4.36
N GLY A 185 10.53 16.59 5.46
CA GLY A 185 10.75 17.99 5.88
C GLY A 185 9.50 18.64 6.49
N CYS A 186 8.37 17.91 6.59
CA CYS A 186 7.08 18.40 7.09
C CYS A 186 6.73 17.75 8.43
N GLU A 187 5.79 18.36 9.16
CA GLU A 187 5.25 17.83 10.41
C GLU A 187 4.32 16.62 10.14
N ARG A 188 3.38 16.78 9.19
CA ARG A 188 2.46 15.72 8.76
C ARG A 188 3.10 14.88 7.66
N ARG A 189 3.62 13.71 8.03
CA ARG A 189 4.42 12.86 7.12
C ARG A 189 3.67 11.62 6.60
N GLY A 190 2.69 11.10 7.34
CA GLY A 190 2.03 9.82 7.08
C GLY A 190 2.76 8.66 7.76
N GLY A 191 3.21 7.67 7.01
CA GLY A 191 3.89 6.48 7.52
C GLY A 191 3.61 5.23 6.69
N LEU A 192 3.83 4.04 7.25
CA LEU A 192 3.65 2.77 6.56
C LEU A 192 2.92 1.74 7.42
N ILE A 193 2.37 0.71 6.77
CA ILE A 193 1.71 -0.42 7.42
C ILE A 193 2.56 -1.67 7.24
N LYS A 194 2.93 -2.30 8.35
CA LYS A 194 3.59 -3.62 8.36
C LYS A 194 2.54 -4.72 8.39
N VAL A 195 2.82 -5.79 7.66
CA VAL A 195 2.03 -7.03 7.67
C VAL A 195 2.83 -8.06 8.45
N LEU A 196 2.30 -8.53 9.54
CA LEU A 196 2.99 -9.44 10.47
C LEU A 196 2.24 -10.77 10.54
N ASN A 197 2.95 -11.85 10.89
CA ASN A 197 2.30 -13.12 11.19
C ASN A 197 1.46 -12.97 12.46
N ASN A 198 0.31 -13.63 12.47
CA ASN A 198 -0.55 -13.73 13.65
C ASN A 198 -0.22 -15.06 14.35
N PHE A 199 0.69 -15.00 15.32
CA PHE A 199 1.06 -16.16 16.16
C PHE A 199 0.23 -16.19 17.42
#